data_4b1f457a79a26ae2975370fde8ca5f0f
#
_entry.id   4b1f457a79a26ae2975370fde8ca5f0f
#
_cell.length_a   1.000
_cell.length_b   1.000
_cell.length_c   1.000
_cell.angle_alpha   90.00
_cell.angle_beta   90.00
_cell.angle_gamma   90.00
#
_symmetry.space_group_name_H-M   'P 1'
#
loop_
_entity.id
_entity.type
_entity.pdbx_description
1 polymer ?
#
loop_
_entity_poly.entity_id
_entity_poly.type
_entity_poly.pdbx_seq_one_letter_code
_entity_poly.pdbx_strand_id
1 'polypeptide(L)'
;GFVFLSGLLTGMVYSRKMMKDGYSVGRDKIWSRALELYRYAMAIVLIILALQLVLPGAIAAWKNWLGDASLLDPSSLAPIATFLVQPTFMDILPQYIVYMIFAPAVIWLCIRGHWLGVAIGSLLVWLAAQLGLHRIVTYPLDAWLAGAPDEEGLRVSFNLLGWQIVFFAGIIAGTLTSMKKIEWQKVFDPKRTTLAWTALAVALFFLPLRIATAHGFMPGFVLEKFGLMEIRADFGPVYLINFAAVAYGMAWILIAGPRHENAVIRKIASTLTSLFTFNFLQLLGRHSLQIYVWHVLIVYAVYYVDARTPELSQLTKTAITIGALAVLALPALWRDREKIFANAPYVGNWMKTPA
;
A
#
# COMPACT_ATOMS: atom_id res chain seq x y z
N GLY A 1 1.47 1.39 6.25
CA GLY A 1 0.14 1.97 6.55
C GLY A 1 -0.92 1.57 5.53
N PHE A 2 -0.66 1.78 4.23
CA PHE A 2 -1.64 1.54 3.14
C PHE A 2 -2.25 0.12 3.17
N VAL A 3 -1.42 -0.92 3.25
CA VAL A 3 -1.86 -2.33 3.25
C VAL A 3 -2.79 -2.62 4.44
N PHE A 4 -2.45 -2.13 5.63
CA PHE A 4 -3.28 -2.27 6.83
C PHE A 4 -4.64 -1.57 6.70
N LEU A 5 -4.63 -0.31 6.27
CA LEU A 5 -5.86 0.49 6.10
C LEU A 5 -6.76 -0.12 5.03
N SER A 6 -6.17 -0.66 3.96
CA SER A 6 -6.93 -1.39 2.93
C SER A 6 -7.59 -2.64 3.50
N GLY A 7 -6.88 -3.42 4.32
CA GLY A 7 -7.44 -4.55 5.07
C GLY A 7 -8.54 -4.12 6.03
N LEU A 8 -8.32 -3.04 6.80
CA LEU A 8 -9.29 -2.50 7.75
C LEU A 8 -10.61 -2.11 7.07
N LEU A 9 -10.51 -1.34 5.97
CA LEU A 9 -11.69 -0.93 5.20
C LEU A 9 -12.39 -2.12 4.55
N THR A 10 -11.64 -3.07 4.00
CA THR A 10 -12.16 -4.32 3.43
C THR A 10 -12.94 -5.10 4.51
N GLY A 11 -12.34 -5.28 5.68
CA GLY A 11 -13.00 -5.92 6.83
C GLY A 11 -14.28 -5.19 7.26
N MET A 12 -14.24 -3.86 7.38
CA MET A 12 -15.39 -3.06 7.81
C MET A 12 -16.55 -3.08 6.81
N VAL A 13 -16.26 -2.91 5.53
CA VAL A 13 -17.28 -2.78 4.48
C VAL A 13 -17.92 -4.13 4.18
N TYR A 14 -17.08 -5.14 3.91
CA TYR A 14 -17.59 -6.41 3.42
C TYR A 14 -18.13 -7.33 4.52
N SER A 15 -17.66 -7.18 5.77
CA SER A 15 -18.29 -7.90 6.88
C SER A 15 -19.74 -7.45 7.11
N ARG A 16 -20.01 -6.13 7.02
CA ARG A 16 -21.40 -5.61 7.08
C ARG A 16 -22.26 -6.17 5.95
N LYS A 17 -21.68 -6.25 4.75
CA LYS A 17 -22.34 -6.80 3.57
C LYS A 17 -22.65 -8.28 3.77
N MET A 18 -21.67 -9.07 4.24
CA MET A 18 -21.85 -10.50 4.50
C MET A 18 -22.87 -10.80 5.60
N MET A 19 -22.87 -9.98 6.66
CA MET A 19 -23.85 -10.13 7.76
C MET A 19 -25.27 -9.78 7.31
N LYS A 20 -25.42 -8.81 6.39
CA LYS A 20 -26.72 -8.37 5.90
C LYS A 20 -27.28 -9.27 4.78
N ASP A 21 -26.46 -9.56 3.77
CA ASP A 21 -26.89 -10.12 2.49
C ASP A 21 -26.36 -11.55 2.26
N GLY A 22 -25.59 -12.09 3.22
CA GLY A 22 -25.02 -13.43 3.15
C GLY A 22 -23.58 -13.47 2.59
N TYR A 23 -22.91 -14.60 2.83
CA TYR A 23 -21.51 -14.83 2.46
C TYR A 23 -21.26 -14.70 0.95
N SER A 24 -22.10 -15.32 0.12
CA SER A 24 -21.92 -15.35 -1.34
C SER A 24 -21.93 -13.93 -1.93
N VAL A 25 -22.89 -13.10 -1.51
CA VAL A 25 -23.01 -11.72 -1.99
C VAL A 25 -21.79 -10.89 -1.59
N GLY A 26 -21.29 -11.05 -0.37
CA GLY A 26 -20.08 -10.38 0.09
C GLY A 26 -18.83 -10.85 -0.66
N ARG A 27 -18.66 -12.16 -0.84
CA ARG A 27 -17.58 -12.80 -1.62
C ARG A 27 -17.53 -12.25 -3.05
N ASP A 28 -18.66 -12.29 -3.73
CA ASP A 28 -18.73 -11.90 -5.15
C ASP A 28 -18.39 -10.42 -5.35
N LYS A 29 -18.76 -9.57 -4.40
CA LYS A 29 -18.35 -8.15 -4.40
C LYS A 29 -16.86 -7.97 -4.17
N ILE A 30 -16.24 -8.75 -3.28
CA ILE A 30 -14.79 -8.70 -3.04
C ILE A 30 -14.05 -9.17 -4.30
N TRP A 31 -14.46 -10.28 -4.89
CA TRP A 31 -13.82 -10.80 -6.10
C TRP A 31 -14.04 -9.90 -7.32
N SER A 32 -15.22 -9.28 -7.45
CA SER A 32 -15.45 -8.25 -8.48
C SER A 32 -14.48 -7.07 -8.31
N ARG A 33 -14.20 -6.65 -7.07
CA ARG A 33 -13.22 -5.60 -6.79
C ARG A 33 -11.79 -6.07 -7.10
N ALA A 34 -11.43 -7.31 -6.77
CA ALA A 34 -10.14 -7.88 -7.12
C ALA A 34 -9.94 -7.93 -8.65
N LEU A 35 -10.97 -8.31 -9.39
CA LEU A 35 -10.95 -8.31 -10.87
C LEU A 35 -10.83 -6.88 -11.43
N GLU A 36 -11.49 -5.91 -10.85
CA GLU A 36 -11.34 -4.50 -11.22
C GLU A 36 -9.87 -4.04 -11.06
N LEU A 37 -9.27 -4.35 -9.92
CA LEU A 37 -7.86 -4.04 -9.64
C LEU A 37 -6.92 -4.73 -10.63
N TYR A 38 -7.20 -5.99 -10.95
CA TYR A 38 -6.44 -6.74 -11.95
C TYR A 38 -6.49 -6.07 -13.33
N ARG A 39 -7.68 -5.64 -13.76
CA ARG A 39 -7.83 -4.90 -15.03
C ARG A 39 -7.02 -3.61 -15.04
N TYR A 40 -7.00 -2.86 -13.94
CA TYR A 40 -6.17 -1.67 -13.83
C TYR A 40 -4.68 -1.99 -13.84
N ALA A 41 -4.25 -3.05 -13.14
CA ALA A 41 -2.86 -3.49 -13.13
C ALA A 41 -2.40 -3.87 -14.54
N MET A 42 -3.18 -4.67 -15.27
CA MET A 42 -2.87 -5.05 -16.63
C MET A 42 -2.92 -3.86 -17.60
N ALA A 43 -3.88 -2.96 -17.44
CA ALA A 43 -3.97 -1.77 -18.28
C ALA A 43 -2.72 -0.89 -18.15
N ILE A 44 -2.18 -0.68 -16.93
CA ILE A 44 -0.94 0.07 -16.73
C ILE A 44 0.21 -0.60 -17.46
N VAL A 45 0.39 -1.92 -17.28
CA VAL A 45 1.44 -2.68 -17.94
C VAL A 45 1.35 -2.52 -19.46
N LEU A 46 0.17 -2.75 -20.02
CA LEU A 46 -0.03 -2.66 -21.48
C LEU A 46 0.21 -1.25 -22.01
N ILE A 47 -0.19 -0.20 -21.30
CA ILE A 47 0.07 1.18 -21.67
C ILE A 47 1.58 1.47 -21.69
N ILE A 48 2.32 1.05 -20.64
CA ILE A 48 3.76 1.28 -20.57
C ILE A 48 4.50 0.51 -21.67
N LEU A 49 4.13 -0.75 -21.91
CA LEU A 49 4.72 -1.55 -22.99
C LEU A 49 4.39 -0.98 -24.39
N ALA A 50 3.19 -0.43 -24.58
CA ALA A 50 2.85 0.27 -25.81
C ALA A 50 3.70 1.54 -25.99
N LEU A 51 3.87 2.33 -24.92
CA LEU A 51 4.75 3.51 -24.93
C LEU A 51 6.21 3.12 -25.19
N GLN A 52 6.68 1.98 -24.68
CA GLN A 52 8.02 1.46 -24.93
C GLN A 52 8.29 1.25 -26.43
N LEU A 53 7.28 0.82 -27.20
CA LEU A 53 7.41 0.62 -28.64
C LEU A 53 7.37 1.93 -29.44
N VAL A 54 6.60 2.91 -28.97
CA VAL A 54 6.39 4.16 -29.71
C VAL A 54 7.48 5.20 -29.42
N LEU A 55 7.99 5.24 -28.18
CA LEU A 55 8.96 6.23 -27.74
C LEU A 55 10.39 5.82 -28.10
N PRO A 56 11.14 6.61 -28.87
CA PRO A 56 12.52 6.27 -29.27
C PRO A 56 13.43 6.07 -28.05
N GLY A 57 14.10 4.90 -27.96
CA GLY A 57 15.04 4.58 -26.88
C GLY A 57 14.40 4.27 -25.53
N ALA A 58 13.07 4.14 -25.42
CA ALA A 58 12.38 3.76 -24.20
C ALA A 58 12.72 2.33 -23.77
N ILE A 59 12.99 1.42 -24.70
CA ILE A 59 13.43 0.04 -24.41
C ILE A 59 14.68 0.08 -23.54
N ALA A 60 15.70 0.84 -23.95
CA ALA A 60 16.95 0.98 -23.19
C ALA A 60 16.75 1.71 -21.87
N ALA A 61 15.96 2.80 -21.88
CA ALA A 61 15.69 3.59 -20.67
C ALA A 61 14.97 2.77 -19.60
N TRP A 62 13.97 1.96 -19.95
CA TRP A 62 13.15 1.21 -19.00
C TRP A 62 13.57 -0.24 -18.79
N LYS A 63 14.69 -0.69 -19.39
CA LYS A 63 15.18 -2.09 -19.28
C LYS A 63 15.25 -2.57 -17.82
N ASN A 64 15.82 -1.76 -16.92
CA ASN A 64 15.94 -2.12 -15.50
C ASN A 64 14.59 -2.19 -14.77
N TRP A 65 13.53 -1.58 -15.30
CA TRP A 65 12.21 -1.51 -14.67
C TRP A 65 11.24 -2.54 -15.23
N LEU A 66 11.32 -2.83 -16.52
CA LEU A 66 10.43 -3.74 -17.23
C LEU A 66 11.06 -5.13 -17.45
N GLY A 67 12.39 -5.24 -17.32
CA GLY A 67 13.10 -6.45 -17.72
C GLY A 67 12.99 -6.69 -19.22
N ASP A 68 12.77 -7.94 -19.60
CA ASP A 68 12.59 -8.38 -20.99
C ASP A 68 11.14 -8.29 -21.48
N ALA A 69 10.24 -7.72 -20.68
CA ALA A 69 8.83 -7.57 -21.04
C ALA A 69 8.64 -6.72 -22.31
N SER A 70 7.93 -7.26 -23.30
CA SER A 70 7.66 -6.60 -24.57
C SER A 70 6.33 -7.07 -25.17
N LEU A 71 5.60 -6.16 -25.83
CA LEU A 71 4.43 -6.54 -26.63
C LEU A 71 4.81 -7.29 -27.92
N LEU A 72 6.07 -7.23 -28.34
CA LEU A 72 6.59 -7.99 -29.51
C LEU A 72 6.87 -9.45 -29.14
N ASP A 73 6.98 -9.76 -27.86
CA ASP A 73 7.14 -11.13 -27.36
C ASP A 73 5.97 -11.47 -26.40
N PRO A 74 4.90 -12.09 -26.90
CA PRO A 74 3.75 -12.46 -26.09
C PRO A 74 4.09 -13.43 -24.94
N SER A 75 5.17 -14.20 -25.04
CA SER A 75 5.60 -15.12 -23.99
C SER A 75 6.02 -14.40 -22.72
N SER A 76 6.59 -13.21 -22.83
CA SER A 76 6.97 -12.35 -21.71
C SER A 76 5.78 -11.80 -20.93
N LEU A 77 4.57 -11.80 -21.50
CA LEU A 77 3.36 -11.27 -20.86
C LEU A 77 2.72 -12.29 -19.90
N ALA A 78 2.91 -13.58 -20.10
CA ALA A 78 2.31 -14.61 -19.25
C ALA A 78 2.82 -14.54 -17.79
N PRO A 79 4.13 -14.41 -17.51
CA PRO A 79 4.65 -14.21 -16.17
C PRO A 79 4.13 -12.91 -15.50
N ILE A 80 3.92 -11.85 -16.28
CA ILE A 80 3.36 -10.59 -15.77
C ILE A 80 1.88 -10.77 -15.42
N ALA A 81 1.09 -11.39 -16.30
CA ALA A 81 -0.33 -11.64 -16.09
C ALA A 81 -0.60 -12.55 -14.89
N THR A 82 0.33 -13.43 -14.56
CA THR A 82 0.29 -14.33 -13.38
C THR A 82 0.97 -13.74 -12.14
N PHE A 83 1.49 -12.50 -12.22
CA PHE A 83 2.22 -11.81 -11.15
C PHE A 83 3.55 -12.44 -10.73
N LEU A 84 4.11 -13.34 -11.53
CA LEU A 84 5.42 -13.93 -11.29
C LEU A 84 6.56 -12.97 -11.65
N VAL A 85 6.32 -12.11 -12.64
CA VAL A 85 7.19 -10.97 -12.95
C VAL A 85 6.42 -9.67 -12.75
N GLN A 86 6.94 -8.82 -11.86
CA GLN A 86 6.30 -7.55 -11.51
C GLN A 86 7.20 -6.39 -11.98
N PRO A 87 6.76 -5.60 -12.97
CA PRO A 87 7.47 -4.39 -13.36
C PRO A 87 7.59 -3.43 -12.17
N THR A 88 8.68 -2.68 -12.13
CA THR A 88 8.96 -1.73 -11.03
C THR A 88 7.83 -0.72 -10.87
N PHE A 89 7.44 -0.43 -9.64
CA PHE A 89 6.30 0.40 -9.21
C PHE A 89 4.91 -0.19 -9.50
N MET A 90 4.80 -1.40 -10.06
CA MET A 90 3.52 -2.07 -10.32
C MET A 90 3.26 -3.26 -9.38
N ASP A 91 4.03 -3.40 -8.33
CA ASP A 91 4.11 -4.53 -7.40
C ASP A 91 3.06 -4.52 -6.26
N ILE A 92 2.52 -3.35 -5.93
CA ILE A 92 1.53 -3.23 -4.83
C ILE A 92 0.16 -3.81 -5.21
N LEU A 93 -0.31 -3.60 -6.45
CA LEU A 93 -1.62 -4.11 -6.88
C LEU A 93 -1.68 -5.64 -6.92
N PRO A 94 -0.70 -6.37 -7.51
CA PRO A 94 -0.63 -7.82 -7.46
C PRO A 94 -0.76 -8.38 -6.05
N GLN A 95 0.02 -7.86 -5.11
CA GLN A 95 -0.04 -8.24 -3.71
C GLN A 95 -1.45 -8.07 -3.12
N TYR A 96 -2.06 -6.92 -3.35
CA TYR A 96 -3.39 -6.61 -2.85
C TYR A 96 -4.47 -7.50 -3.47
N ILE A 97 -4.37 -7.80 -4.78
CA ILE A 97 -5.29 -8.70 -5.49
C ILE A 97 -5.25 -10.10 -4.89
N VAL A 98 -4.05 -10.65 -4.67
CA VAL A 98 -3.89 -11.97 -4.04
C VAL A 98 -4.55 -11.99 -2.66
N TYR A 99 -4.35 -10.97 -1.83
CA TYR A 99 -5.00 -10.92 -0.53
C TYR A 99 -6.52 -10.82 -0.61
N MET A 100 -7.05 -10.11 -1.61
CA MET A 100 -8.49 -10.00 -1.84
C MET A 100 -9.13 -11.34 -2.25
N ILE A 101 -8.38 -12.27 -2.85
CA ILE A 101 -8.89 -13.61 -3.16
C ILE A 101 -9.21 -14.36 -1.86
N PHE A 102 -8.36 -14.25 -0.84
CA PHE A 102 -8.53 -14.92 0.46
C PHE A 102 -9.42 -14.14 1.45
N ALA A 103 -9.59 -12.84 1.24
CA ALA A 103 -10.33 -11.96 2.15
C ALA A 103 -11.76 -12.45 2.48
N PRO A 104 -12.57 -13.02 1.56
CA PRO A 104 -13.90 -13.51 1.90
C PRO A 104 -13.90 -14.58 3.00
N ALA A 105 -12.99 -15.56 2.90
CA ALA A 105 -12.87 -16.62 3.89
C ALA A 105 -12.40 -16.06 5.25
N VAL A 106 -11.41 -15.18 5.23
CA VAL A 106 -10.87 -14.54 6.44
C VAL A 106 -11.96 -13.72 7.16
N ILE A 107 -12.71 -12.90 6.44
CA ILE A 107 -13.81 -12.09 7.00
C ILE A 107 -14.88 -13.02 7.59
N TRP A 108 -15.25 -14.09 6.87
CA TRP A 108 -16.26 -15.02 7.31
C TRP A 108 -15.88 -15.76 8.58
N LEU A 109 -14.62 -16.21 8.69
CA LEU A 109 -14.10 -16.81 9.92
C LEU A 109 -14.14 -15.81 11.09
N CYS A 110 -13.81 -14.54 10.85
CA CYS A 110 -13.90 -13.50 11.88
C CYS A 110 -15.36 -13.26 12.32
N ILE A 111 -16.31 -13.24 11.40
CA ILE A 111 -17.76 -13.13 11.70
C ILE A 111 -18.21 -14.30 12.56
N ARG A 112 -17.76 -15.53 12.24
CA ARG A 112 -18.04 -16.75 12.99
C ARG A 112 -17.36 -16.82 14.37
N GLY A 113 -16.54 -15.84 14.73
CA GLY A 113 -15.84 -15.79 16.02
C GLY A 113 -14.43 -16.39 16.01
N HIS A 114 -13.96 -16.93 14.90
CA HIS A 114 -12.65 -17.59 14.79
C HIS A 114 -11.50 -16.60 14.49
N TRP A 115 -11.66 -15.31 14.85
CA TRP A 115 -10.69 -14.27 14.57
C TRP A 115 -9.31 -14.54 15.18
N LEU A 116 -9.25 -15.17 16.37
CA LEU A 116 -7.99 -15.56 17.02
C LEU A 116 -7.27 -16.64 16.20
N GLY A 117 -7.99 -17.64 15.69
CA GLY A 117 -7.42 -18.65 14.80
C GLY A 117 -6.85 -18.05 13.52
N VAL A 118 -7.55 -17.05 12.93
CA VAL A 118 -7.04 -16.30 11.79
C VAL A 118 -5.77 -15.53 12.14
N ALA A 119 -5.74 -14.86 13.31
CA ALA A 119 -4.56 -14.10 13.76
C ALA A 119 -3.35 -15.03 13.97
N ILE A 120 -3.55 -16.16 14.64
CA ILE A 120 -2.49 -17.17 14.88
C ILE A 120 -2.02 -17.75 13.53
N GLY A 121 -2.93 -18.16 12.65
CA GLY A 121 -2.59 -18.69 11.34
C GLY A 121 -1.80 -17.68 10.50
N SER A 122 -2.21 -16.41 10.49
CA SER A 122 -1.49 -15.34 9.82
C SER A 122 -0.08 -15.13 10.40
N LEU A 123 0.07 -15.19 11.72
CA LEU A 123 1.37 -15.10 12.39
C LEU A 123 2.28 -16.29 12.04
N LEU A 124 1.73 -17.51 12.00
CA LEU A 124 2.49 -18.70 11.62
C LEU A 124 2.95 -18.65 10.16
N VAL A 125 2.10 -18.16 9.24
CA VAL A 125 2.46 -17.95 7.83
C VAL A 125 3.58 -16.90 7.72
N TRP A 126 3.47 -15.79 8.46
CA TRP A 126 4.52 -14.78 8.52
C TRP A 126 5.84 -15.37 9.06
N LEU A 127 5.78 -16.14 10.15
CA LEU A 127 6.96 -16.80 10.72
C LEU A 127 7.60 -17.79 9.74
N ALA A 128 6.79 -18.56 9.02
CA ALA A 128 7.26 -19.44 7.96
C ALA A 128 8.01 -18.67 6.85
N ALA A 129 7.53 -17.48 6.50
CA ALA A 129 8.22 -16.61 5.56
C ALA A 129 9.58 -16.11 6.12
N GLN A 130 9.64 -15.72 7.41
CA GLN A 130 10.90 -15.31 8.04
C GLN A 130 11.92 -16.47 8.12
N LEU A 131 11.46 -17.69 8.30
CA LEU A 131 12.30 -18.89 8.27
C LEU A 131 12.70 -19.33 6.84
N GLY A 132 12.27 -18.61 5.84
CA GLY A 132 12.62 -18.88 4.44
C GLY A 132 11.90 -20.09 3.82
N LEU A 133 10.83 -20.62 4.45
CA LEU A 133 10.10 -21.80 3.94
C LEU A 133 9.47 -21.57 2.56
N HIS A 134 9.16 -20.31 2.20
CA HIS A 134 8.68 -19.96 0.88
C HIS A 134 9.69 -20.29 -0.24
N ARG A 135 11.00 -20.32 0.10
CA ARG A 135 12.09 -20.60 -0.87
C ARG A 135 12.03 -22.01 -1.45
N ILE A 136 11.41 -22.94 -0.72
CA ILE A 136 11.19 -24.32 -1.20
C ILE A 136 10.38 -24.31 -2.50
N VAL A 137 9.47 -23.35 -2.66
CA VAL A 137 8.63 -23.19 -3.88
C VAL A 137 9.23 -22.15 -4.81
N THR A 138 9.73 -21.03 -4.28
CA THR A 138 10.17 -19.91 -5.12
C THR A 138 11.48 -20.20 -5.85
N TYR A 139 12.42 -20.96 -5.30
CA TYR A 139 13.67 -21.30 -5.99
C TYR A 139 13.47 -22.19 -7.23
N PRO A 140 12.71 -23.30 -7.17
CA PRO A 140 12.42 -24.07 -8.36
C PRO A 140 11.63 -23.28 -9.41
N LEU A 141 10.71 -22.42 -8.97
CA LEU A 141 9.93 -21.59 -9.87
C LEU A 141 10.79 -20.50 -10.54
N ASP A 142 11.71 -19.92 -9.81
CA ASP A 142 12.68 -18.94 -10.30
C ASP A 142 13.57 -19.57 -11.38
N ALA A 143 14.15 -20.72 -11.10
CA ALA A 143 14.98 -21.47 -12.05
C ALA A 143 14.20 -21.90 -13.32
N TRP A 144 12.93 -22.26 -13.15
CA TRP A 144 12.07 -22.63 -14.30
C TRP A 144 11.72 -21.42 -15.17
N LEU A 145 11.48 -20.26 -14.56
CA LEU A 145 11.17 -19.01 -15.29
C LEU A 145 12.40 -18.44 -15.98
N ALA A 146 13.56 -18.48 -15.33
CA ALA A 146 14.81 -17.98 -15.90
C ALA A 146 15.25 -18.77 -17.14
N GLY A 147 14.93 -20.06 -17.23
CA GLY A 147 15.32 -20.88 -18.38
C GLY A 147 16.83 -21.09 -18.50
N ALA A 148 17.62 -20.03 -18.44
CA ALA A 148 19.07 -20.04 -18.43
C ALA A 148 19.62 -19.29 -17.20
N PRO A 149 20.88 -19.58 -16.75
CA PRO A 149 21.45 -18.97 -15.53
C PRO A 149 21.53 -17.44 -15.52
N ASP A 150 21.58 -16.82 -16.69
CA ASP A 150 21.73 -15.37 -16.86
C ASP A 150 20.44 -14.66 -17.27
N GLU A 151 19.31 -15.39 -17.33
CA GLU A 151 18.01 -14.82 -17.68
C GLU A 151 17.22 -14.41 -16.44
N GLU A 152 16.31 -13.43 -16.61
CA GLU A 152 15.45 -12.96 -15.51
C GLU A 152 14.44 -14.04 -15.13
N GLY A 153 14.47 -14.48 -13.88
CA GLY A 153 13.52 -15.42 -13.31
C GLY A 153 12.35 -14.72 -12.59
N LEU A 154 12.06 -15.18 -11.38
CA LEU A 154 11.00 -14.66 -10.54
C LEU A 154 11.32 -13.23 -10.05
N ARG A 155 10.50 -12.26 -10.43
CA ARG A 155 10.66 -10.87 -10.07
C ARG A 155 9.49 -10.36 -9.22
N VAL A 156 9.58 -10.54 -7.92
CA VAL A 156 8.55 -10.17 -6.94
C VAL A 156 9.15 -9.26 -5.88
N SER A 157 8.67 -8.03 -5.79
CA SER A 157 9.21 -7.01 -4.87
C SER A 157 8.84 -7.25 -3.42
N PHE A 158 7.72 -7.92 -3.16
CA PHE A 158 7.18 -8.16 -1.81
C PHE A 158 6.82 -9.62 -1.61
N ASN A 159 7.33 -10.22 -0.54
CA ASN A 159 6.93 -11.55 -0.13
C ASN A 159 5.47 -11.55 0.34
N LEU A 160 4.60 -12.22 -0.43
CA LEU A 160 3.18 -12.31 -0.13
C LEU A 160 2.91 -12.90 1.26
N LEU A 161 3.68 -13.91 1.68
CA LEU A 161 3.52 -14.57 2.98
C LEU A 161 3.99 -13.66 4.14
N GLY A 162 4.98 -12.80 3.88
CA GLY A 162 5.46 -11.83 4.87
C GLY A 162 4.45 -10.68 5.08
N TRP A 163 3.99 -10.07 4.01
CA TRP A 163 3.14 -8.88 4.09
C TRP A 163 1.67 -9.16 4.41
N GLN A 164 1.18 -10.39 4.25
CA GLN A 164 -0.21 -10.75 4.53
C GLN A 164 -0.62 -10.46 5.98
N ILE A 165 0.33 -10.55 6.94
CA ILE A 165 0.04 -10.30 8.35
C ILE A 165 -0.55 -8.89 8.58
N VAL A 166 -0.06 -7.90 7.85
CA VAL A 166 -0.53 -6.51 7.94
C VAL A 166 -1.94 -6.37 7.37
N PHE A 167 -2.21 -7.01 6.24
CA PHE A 167 -3.52 -6.94 5.59
C PHE A 167 -4.58 -7.68 6.41
N PHE A 168 -4.28 -8.89 6.86
CA PHE A 168 -5.24 -9.68 7.63
C PHE A 168 -5.45 -9.14 9.05
N ALA A 169 -4.41 -8.56 9.69
CA ALA A 169 -4.61 -7.80 10.92
C ALA A 169 -5.60 -6.63 10.71
N GLY A 170 -5.49 -5.94 9.58
CA GLY A 170 -6.47 -4.92 9.17
C GLY A 170 -7.87 -5.50 9.02
N ILE A 171 -8.03 -6.61 8.30
CA ILE A 171 -9.34 -7.29 8.13
C ILE A 171 -9.94 -7.68 9.48
N ILE A 172 -9.17 -8.29 10.36
CA ILE A 172 -9.63 -8.68 11.71
C ILE A 172 -10.13 -7.45 12.45
N ALA A 173 -9.31 -6.41 12.55
CA ALA A 173 -9.67 -5.17 13.22
C ALA A 173 -10.93 -4.52 12.62
N GLY A 174 -11.03 -4.46 11.28
CA GLY A 174 -12.18 -3.90 10.58
C GLY A 174 -13.45 -4.70 10.78
N THR A 175 -13.36 -6.03 10.71
CA THR A 175 -14.51 -6.92 10.93
C THR A 175 -15.02 -6.81 12.37
N LEU A 176 -14.13 -6.90 13.37
CA LEU A 176 -14.49 -6.77 14.77
C LEU A 176 -15.09 -5.38 15.10
N THR A 177 -14.56 -4.33 14.45
CA THR A 177 -15.13 -2.98 14.56
C THR A 177 -16.55 -2.92 14.02
N SER A 178 -16.80 -3.49 12.84
CA SER A 178 -18.14 -3.49 12.25
C SER A 178 -19.15 -4.29 13.06
N MET A 179 -18.69 -5.34 13.76
CA MET A 179 -19.48 -6.14 14.70
C MET A 179 -19.64 -5.47 16.07
N LYS A 180 -19.10 -4.27 16.28
CA LYS A 180 -19.09 -3.55 17.56
C LYS A 180 -18.41 -4.34 18.71
N LYS A 181 -17.52 -5.28 18.37
CA LYS A 181 -16.72 -6.04 19.38
C LYS A 181 -15.51 -5.28 19.89
N ILE A 182 -15.06 -4.24 19.18
CA ILE A 182 -13.98 -3.34 19.61
C ILE A 182 -14.57 -1.97 19.90
N GLU A 183 -14.46 -1.56 21.16
CA GLU A 183 -14.76 -0.20 21.61
C GLU A 183 -13.47 0.61 21.63
N TRP A 184 -13.12 1.23 20.52
CA TRP A 184 -11.85 1.94 20.34
C TRP A 184 -11.58 2.98 21.43
N GLN A 185 -12.62 3.63 21.95
CA GLN A 185 -12.48 4.61 23.03
C GLN A 185 -12.05 4.00 24.37
N LYS A 186 -12.36 2.72 24.60
CA LYS A 186 -11.90 1.98 25.79
C LYS A 186 -10.51 1.39 25.56
N VAL A 187 -10.20 0.96 24.35
CA VAL A 187 -8.87 0.45 23.97
C VAL A 187 -7.84 1.59 24.08
N PHE A 188 -8.18 2.74 23.53
CA PHE A 188 -7.35 3.95 23.57
C PHE A 188 -7.86 4.92 24.64
N ASP A 189 -7.58 4.59 25.91
CA ASP A 189 -7.90 5.43 27.06
C ASP A 189 -6.81 6.51 27.24
N PRO A 190 -7.17 7.80 27.32
CA PRO A 190 -6.21 8.88 27.57
C PRO A 190 -5.43 8.74 28.88
N LYS A 191 -5.96 8.02 29.88
CA LYS A 191 -5.27 7.73 31.14
C LYS A 191 -4.22 6.63 31.02
N ARG A 192 -4.30 5.75 30.00
CA ARG A 192 -3.36 4.65 29.78
C ARG A 192 -2.23 5.11 28.86
N THR A 193 -1.33 5.93 29.36
CA THR A 193 -0.23 6.52 28.58
C THR A 193 0.99 5.61 28.46
N THR A 194 1.18 4.62 29.35
CA THR A 194 2.38 3.76 29.38
C THR A 194 2.63 3.08 28.03
N LEU A 195 1.59 2.46 27.45
CA LEU A 195 1.74 1.78 26.16
C LEU A 195 1.99 2.76 25.01
N ALA A 196 1.42 3.97 25.08
CA ALA A 196 1.68 5.03 24.11
C ALA A 196 3.14 5.52 24.18
N TRP A 197 3.68 5.70 25.40
CA TRP A 197 5.09 6.04 25.58
C TRP A 197 6.02 4.90 25.16
N THR A 198 5.66 3.63 25.45
CA THR A 198 6.42 2.47 24.96
C THR A 198 6.45 2.43 23.43
N ALA A 199 5.30 2.63 22.79
CA ALA A 199 5.21 2.67 21.34
C ALA A 199 6.07 3.82 20.75
N LEU A 200 6.04 5.00 21.35
CA LEU A 200 6.90 6.11 20.95
C LEU A 200 8.38 5.77 21.15
N ALA A 201 8.75 5.20 22.29
CA ALA A 201 10.13 4.80 22.57
C ALA A 201 10.65 3.76 21.56
N VAL A 202 9.83 2.77 21.19
CA VAL A 202 10.16 1.79 20.15
C VAL A 202 10.35 2.45 18.80
N ALA A 203 9.44 3.35 18.39
CA ALA A 203 9.56 4.06 17.12
C ALA A 203 10.81 4.95 17.09
N LEU A 204 11.09 5.67 18.17
CA LEU A 204 12.28 6.51 18.31
C LEU A 204 13.58 5.70 18.38
N PHE A 205 13.55 4.48 18.90
CA PHE A 205 14.71 3.58 18.92
C PHE A 205 15.06 3.12 17.50
N PHE A 206 14.08 2.71 16.71
CA PHE A 206 14.32 2.24 15.34
C PHE A 206 14.68 3.37 14.37
N LEU A 207 14.28 4.61 14.61
CA LEU A 207 14.57 5.74 13.72
C LEU A 207 16.08 5.97 13.51
N PRO A 208 16.92 6.16 14.56
CA PRO A 208 18.37 6.35 14.38
C PRO A 208 19.05 5.09 13.83
N LEU A 209 18.59 3.89 14.22
CA LEU A 209 19.09 2.64 13.64
C LEU A 209 18.86 2.60 12.13
N ARG A 210 17.69 2.97 11.67
CA ARG A 210 17.37 3.03 10.24
C ARG A 210 18.21 4.06 9.50
N ILE A 211 18.41 5.23 10.08
CA ILE A 211 19.26 6.28 9.52
C ILE A 211 20.70 5.78 9.43
N ALA A 212 21.22 5.19 10.51
CA ALA A 212 22.58 4.66 10.55
C ALA A 212 22.83 3.54 9.53
N THR A 213 21.83 2.64 9.35
CA THR A 213 21.88 1.58 8.33
C THR A 213 21.89 2.18 6.92
N ALA A 214 21.00 3.12 6.65
CA ALA A 214 20.86 3.73 5.31
C ALA A 214 22.09 4.53 4.87
N HIS A 215 22.82 5.11 5.83
CA HIS A 215 24.02 5.93 5.58
C HIS A 215 25.34 5.21 5.86
N GLY A 216 25.33 3.92 6.17
CA GLY A 216 26.55 3.13 6.41
C GLY A 216 27.31 3.49 7.70
N PHE A 217 26.65 4.08 8.69
CA PHE A 217 27.27 4.45 9.98
C PHE A 217 27.35 3.29 10.97
N MET A 218 26.83 2.12 10.61
CA MET A 218 26.84 0.93 11.49
C MET A 218 28.11 0.09 11.29
N PRO A 219 28.67 -0.49 12.38
CA PRO A 219 29.69 -1.52 12.27
C PRO A 219 29.19 -2.73 11.49
N GLY A 220 30.07 -3.35 10.67
CA GLY A 220 29.71 -4.42 9.76
C GLY A 220 29.00 -5.60 10.43
N PHE A 221 29.44 -6.02 11.63
CA PHE A 221 28.81 -7.12 12.37
C PHE A 221 27.40 -6.82 12.87
N VAL A 222 27.07 -5.53 13.13
CA VAL A 222 25.72 -5.10 13.49
C VAL A 222 24.86 -5.03 12.23
N LEU A 223 25.42 -4.50 11.15
CA LEU A 223 24.75 -4.35 9.85
C LEU A 223 24.30 -5.71 9.31
N GLU A 224 25.16 -6.73 9.40
CA GLU A 224 24.84 -8.09 8.95
C GLU A 224 23.65 -8.69 9.73
N LYS A 225 23.68 -8.65 11.05
CA LYS A 225 22.62 -9.22 11.90
C LYS A 225 21.33 -8.40 11.85
N PHE A 226 21.44 -7.08 11.91
CA PHE A 226 20.29 -6.19 11.86
C PHE A 226 19.66 -6.19 10.46
N GLY A 227 20.47 -6.26 9.41
CA GLY A 227 20.02 -6.34 8.03
C GLY A 227 19.12 -7.56 7.77
N LEU A 228 19.42 -8.71 8.37
CA LEU A 228 18.56 -9.89 8.25
C LEU A 228 17.17 -9.70 8.89
N MET A 229 17.07 -8.90 9.95
CA MET A 229 15.80 -8.58 10.61
C MET A 229 15.05 -7.40 9.96
N GLU A 230 15.75 -6.62 9.13
CA GLU A 230 15.23 -5.41 8.46
C GLU A 230 14.96 -5.64 6.97
N ILE A 231 14.69 -6.86 6.52
CA ILE A 231 14.35 -7.13 5.13
C ILE A 231 12.94 -6.61 4.83
N ARG A 232 12.87 -5.52 4.07
CA ARG A 232 11.60 -4.89 3.68
C ARG A 232 10.74 -5.81 2.82
N ALA A 233 11.36 -6.54 1.90
CA ALA A 233 10.65 -7.45 1.01
C ALA A 233 9.86 -8.51 1.78
N ASP A 234 10.44 -9.06 2.85
CA ASP A 234 9.83 -10.10 3.68
C ASP A 234 8.98 -9.57 4.85
N PHE A 235 8.87 -8.24 4.99
CA PHE A 235 8.27 -7.60 6.16
C PHE A 235 8.86 -8.12 7.47
N GLY A 236 10.19 -8.01 7.60
CA GLY A 236 10.97 -8.56 8.71
C GLY A 236 10.51 -8.11 10.10
N PRO A 237 11.02 -8.75 11.16
CA PRO A 237 10.59 -8.47 12.54
C PRO A 237 10.68 -7.01 12.96
N VAL A 238 11.72 -6.30 12.51
CA VAL A 238 11.91 -4.87 12.79
C VAL A 238 10.78 -4.06 12.16
N TYR A 239 10.39 -4.37 10.90
CA TYR A 239 9.26 -3.72 10.24
C TYR A 239 7.96 -3.99 10.95
N LEU A 240 7.71 -5.23 11.39
CA LEU A 240 6.48 -5.59 12.09
C LEU A 240 6.36 -4.85 13.42
N ILE A 241 7.42 -4.85 14.24
CA ILE A 241 7.42 -4.19 15.55
C ILE A 241 7.29 -2.68 15.39
N ASN A 242 8.07 -2.08 14.50
CA ASN A 242 7.99 -0.64 14.25
C ASN A 242 6.63 -0.23 13.69
N PHE A 243 6.08 -1.00 12.75
CA PHE A 243 4.74 -0.76 12.23
C PHE A 243 3.68 -0.82 13.34
N ALA A 244 3.73 -1.84 14.20
CA ALA A 244 2.79 -1.96 15.31
C ALA A 244 2.90 -0.78 16.29
N ALA A 245 4.12 -0.35 16.61
CA ALA A 245 4.37 0.79 17.48
C ALA A 245 3.84 2.10 16.88
N VAL A 246 4.17 2.38 15.62
CA VAL A 246 3.71 3.61 14.93
C VAL A 246 2.20 3.58 14.75
N ALA A 247 1.60 2.46 14.35
CA ALA A 247 0.16 2.32 14.17
C ALA A 247 -0.59 2.51 15.49
N TYR A 248 -0.10 1.92 16.58
CA TYR A 248 -0.67 2.11 17.91
C TYR A 248 -0.55 3.57 18.38
N GLY A 249 0.63 4.16 18.28
CA GLY A 249 0.88 5.54 18.67
C GLY A 249 -0.01 6.54 17.92
N MET A 250 -0.12 6.36 16.59
CA MET A 250 -0.98 7.19 15.76
C MET A 250 -2.46 7.05 16.13
N ALA A 251 -2.93 5.81 16.30
CA ALA A 251 -4.30 5.54 16.72
C ALA A 251 -4.59 6.13 18.11
N TRP A 252 -3.65 6.02 19.06
CA TRP A 252 -3.79 6.59 20.39
C TRP A 252 -3.89 8.12 20.33
N ILE A 253 -3.01 8.79 19.57
CA ILE A 253 -3.04 10.25 19.41
C ILE A 253 -4.38 10.69 18.80
N LEU A 254 -4.88 10.01 17.77
CA LEU A 254 -6.11 10.41 17.09
C LEU A 254 -7.37 10.13 17.93
N ILE A 255 -7.39 9.06 18.74
CA ILE A 255 -8.59 8.62 19.47
C ILE A 255 -8.58 9.12 20.93
N ALA A 256 -7.46 8.97 21.64
CA ALA A 256 -7.31 9.38 23.02
C ALA A 256 -6.87 10.85 23.16
N GLY A 257 -6.02 11.32 22.25
CA GLY A 257 -5.41 12.65 22.30
C GLY A 257 -6.39 13.81 22.47
N PRO A 258 -7.53 13.87 21.76
CA PRO A 258 -8.52 14.95 21.93
C PRO A 258 -9.13 15.02 23.33
N ARG A 259 -9.11 13.89 24.07
CA ARG A 259 -9.67 13.77 25.44
C ARG A 259 -8.60 13.83 26.53
N HIS A 260 -7.33 14.02 26.15
CA HIS A 260 -6.20 14.01 27.08
C HIS A 260 -6.13 15.32 27.89
N GLU A 261 -5.67 15.25 29.15
CA GLU A 261 -5.57 16.42 30.04
C GLU A 261 -4.50 17.42 29.59
N ASN A 262 -3.40 16.93 29.00
CA ASN A 262 -2.29 17.76 28.53
C ASN A 262 -2.66 18.53 27.24
N ALA A 263 -2.55 19.86 27.30
CA ALA A 263 -2.88 20.75 26.18
C ALA A 263 -2.00 20.52 24.92
N VAL A 264 -0.73 20.13 25.09
CA VAL A 264 0.18 19.87 23.98
C VAL A 264 -0.30 18.64 23.21
N ILE A 265 -0.67 17.55 23.89
CA ILE A 265 -1.18 16.32 23.27
C ILE A 265 -2.49 16.62 22.54
N ARG A 266 -3.40 17.39 23.12
CA ARG A 266 -4.64 17.82 22.45
C ARG A 266 -4.35 18.60 21.17
N LYS A 267 -3.37 19.53 21.23
CA LYS A 267 -2.98 20.33 20.05
C LYS A 267 -2.40 19.47 18.95
N ILE A 268 -1.51 18.51 19.28
CA ILE A 268 -0.96 17.55 18.30
C ILE A 268 -2.09 16.73 17.69
N ALA A 269 -3.01 16.19 18.50
CA ALA A 269 -4.16 15.42 18.02
C ALA A 269 -5.05 16.24 17.09
N SER A 270 -5.37 17.48 17.45
CA SER A 270 -6.15 18.39 16.62
C SER A 270 -5.46 18.71 15.29
N THR A 271 -4.16 19.02 15.31
CA THR A 271 -3.39 19.30 14.09
C THR A 271 -3.36 18.09 13.15
N LEU A 272 -3.09 16.87 13.68
CA LEU A 272 -3.11 15.65 12.89
C LEU A 272 -4.51 15.35 12.34
N THR A 273 -5.55 15.52 13.15
CA THR A 273 -6.93 15.35 12.70
C THR A 273 -7.25 16.33 11.56
N SER A 274 -6.90 17.60 11.70
CA SER A 274 -7.10 18.61 10.66
C SER A 274 -6.35 18.26 9.36
N LEU A 275 -5.12 17.73 9.48
CA LEU A 275 -4.35 17.27 8.33
C LEU A 275 -5.05 16.11 7.62
N PHE A 276 -5.47 15.06 8.36
CA PHE A 276 -6.13 13.89 7.75
C PHE A 276 -7.56 14.17 7.27
N THR A 277 -8.20 15.21 7.79
CA THR A 277 -9.53 15.65 7.33
C THR A 277 -9.45 16.75 6.28
N PHE A 278 -8.26 17.13 5.84
CA PHE A 278 -8.09 18.13 4.79
C PHE A 278 -8.74 17.67 3.49
N ASN A 279 -9.67 18.47 2.95
CA ASN A 279 -10.53 18.11 1.84
C ASN A 279 -9.78 17.61 0.60
N PHE A 280 -8.63 18.21 0.29
CA PHE A 280 -7.81 17.78 -0.84
C PHE A 280 -7.22 16.38 -0.63
N LEU A 281 -6.72 16.06 0.58
CA LEU A 281 -6.22 14.72 0.88
C LEU A 281 -7.34 13.67 0.86
N GLN A 282 -8.53 14.03 1.32
CA GLN A 282 -9.71 13.16 1.22
C GLN A 282 -10.14 12.94 -0.22
N LEU A 283 -10.05 13.96 -1.08
CA LEU A 283 -10.28 13.85 -2.52
C LEU A 283 -9.31 12.84 -3.14
N LEU A 284 -8.02 12.99 -2.89
CA LEU A 284 -6.99 12.05 -3.35
C LEU A 284 -7.27 10.63 -2.84
N GLY A 285 -7.62 10.48 -1.55
CA GLY A 285 -7.92 9.18 -0.94
C GLY A 285 -9.11 8.47 -1.57
N ARG A 286 -10.18 9.20 -1.91
CA ARG A 286 -11.36 8.63 -2.59
C ARG A 286 -11.04 8.07 -3.98
N HIS A 287 -10.06 8.64 -4.67
CA HIS A 287 -9.63 8.25 -6.01
C HIS A 287 -8.26 7.56 -6.02
N SER A 288 -7.86 6.94 -4.90
CA SER A 288 -6.52 6.39 -4.68
C SER A 288 -6.06 5.42 -5.77
N LEU A 289 -6.95 4.60 -6.34
CA LEU A 289 -6.60 3.68 -7.42
C LEU A 289 -6.22 4.42 -8.71
N GLN A 290 -7.02 5.42 -9.11
CA GLN A 290 -6.74 6.22 -10.31
C GLN A 290 -5.46 7.04 -10.13
N ILE A 291 -5.25 7.57 -8.94
CA ILE A 291 -4.02 8.31 -8.60
C ILE A 291 -2.81 7.38 -8.65
N TYR A 292 -2.94 6.15 -8.15
CA TYR A 292 -1.86 5.16 -8.25
C TYR A 292 -1.51 4.83 -9.70
N VAL A 293 -2.51 4.56 -10.55
CA VAL A 293 -2.31 4.33 -11.99
C VAL A 293 -1.58 5.51 -12.62
N TRP A 294 -2.06 6.71 -12.37
CA TRP A 294 -1.51 7.95 -12.91
C TRP A 294 -0.10 8.23 -12.41
N HIS A 295 0.16 7.96 -11.12
CA HIS A 295 1.49 8.06 -10.53
C HIS A 295 2.52 7.17 -11.26
N VAL A 296 2.17 5.92 -11.55
CA VAL A 296 3.08 5.02 -12.27
C VAL A 296 3.42 5.59 -13.65
N LEU A 297 2.42 6.06 -14.40
CA LEU A 297 2.65 6.67 -15.72
C LEU A 297 3.56 7.90 -15.64
N ILE A 298 3.33 8.77 -14.64
CA ILE A 298 4.18 9.95 -14.42
C ILE A 298 5.62 9.56 -14.11
N VAL A 299 5.83 8.57 -13.23
CA VAL A 299 7.17 8.13 -12.83
C VAL A 299 7.94 7.58 -14.05
N TYR A 300 7.30 6.75 -14.88
CA TYR A 300 7.91 6.25 -16.11
C TYR A 300 8.22 7.37 -17.10
N ALA A 301 7.32 8.35 -17.24
CA ALA A 301 7.55 9.51 -18.11
C ALA A 301 8.71 10.39 -17.61
N VAL A 302 8.75 10.70 -16.32
CA VAL A 302 9.83 11.51 -15.72
C VAL A 302 11.19 10.80 -15.86
N TYR A 303 11.23 9.50 -15.60
CA TYR A 303 12.47 8.72 -15.77
C TYR A 303 12.92 8.68 -17.23
N TYR A 304 12.00 8.55 -18.17
CA TYR A 304 12.31 8.60 -19.60
C TYR A 304 12.95 9.94 -20.01
N VAL A 305 12.43 11.04 -19.51
CA VAL A 305 12.98 12.39 -19.75
C VAL A 305 14.36 12.53 -19.11
N ASP A 306 14.54 12.11 -17.85
CA ASP A 306 15.82 12.18 -17.14
C ASP A 306 16.89 11.34 -17.84
N ALA A 307 16.56 10.15 -18.31
CA ALA A 307 17.49 9.26 -19.00
C ALA A 307 17.95 9.78 -20.39
N ARG A 308 17.22 10.72 -20.99
CA ARG A 308 17.52 11.28 -22.32
C ARG A 308 18.05 12.68 -22.32
N THR A 309 17.98 13.37 -21.21
CA THR A 309 18.54 14.73 -21.08
C THR A 309 19.90 14.67 -20.43
N PRO A 310 20.90 15.44 -20.92
CA PRO A 310 22.14 15.64 -20.21
C PRO A 310 21.85 16.09 -18.77
N GLU A 311 22.83 15.93 -17.87
CA GLU A 311 22.66 16.19 -16.44
C GLU A 311 21.82 17.45 -16.14
N LEU A 312 20.59 17.22 -15.68
CA LEU A 312 19.69 18.30 -15.30
C LEU A 312 20.16 18.93 -13.98
N SER A 313 20.10 20.26 -13.91
CA SER A 313 20.37 20.97 -12.67
C SER A 313 19.42 20.53 -11.54
N GLN A 314 19.85 20.63 -10.28
CA GLN A 314 19.01 20.31 -9.12
C GLN A 314 17.70 21.14 -9.11
N LEU A 315 17.76 22.40 -9.54
CA LEU A 315 16.59 23.26 -9.63
C LEU A 315 15.57 22.69 -10.65
N THR A 316 16.06 22.25 -11.81
CA THR A 316 15.23 21.65 -12.86
C THR A 316 14.59 20.34 -12.37
N LYS A 317 15.35 19.46 -11.71
CA LYS A 317 14.83 18.21 -11.12
C LYS A 317 13.75 18.50 -10.07
N THR A 318 13.96 19.51 -9.23
CA THR A 318 12.98 19.95 -8.24
C THR A 318 11.71 20.49 -8.90
N ALA A 319 11.83 21.30 -9.94
CA ALA A 319 10.70 21.86 -10.68
C ALA A 319 9.87 20.74 -11.36
N ILE A 320 10.54 19.76 -11.98
CA ILE A 320 9.88 18.58 -12.58
C ILE A 320 9.12 17.78 -11.50
N THR A 321 9.73 17.57 -10.34
CA THR A 321 9.11 16.86 -9.22
C THR A 321 7.86 17.58 -8.71
N ILE A 322 7.93 18.89 -8.51
CA ILE A 322 6.79 19.71 -8.08
C ILE A 322 5.68 19.67 -9.15
N GLY A 323 6.05 19.80 -10.43
CA GLY A 323 5.12 19.67 -11.55
C GLY A 323 4.43 18.30 -11.59
N ALA A 324 5.19 17.21 -11.42
CA ALA A 324 4.69 15.86 -11.35
C ALA A 324 3.70 15.66 -10.19
N LEU A 325 4.01 16.20 -9.01
CA LEU A 325 3.09 16.17 -7.84
C LEU A 325 1.80 16.96 -8.10
N ALA A 326 1.88 18.11 -8.77
CA ALA A 326 0.70 18.88 -9.14
C ALA A 326 -0.18 18.12 -10.13
N VAL A 327 0.41 17.53 -11.16
CA VAL A 327 -0.27 16.73 -12.18
C VAL A 327 -0.90 15.46 -11.60
N LEU A 328 -0.36 14.94 -10.50
CA LEU A 328 -0.89 13.77 -9.81
C LEU A 328 -2.35 13.94 -9.36
N ALA A 329 -2.78 15.15 -9.06
CA ALA A 329 -4.15 15.43 -8.63
C ALA A 329 -5.19 15.43 -9.76
N LEU A 330 -4.76 15.53 -11.03
CA LEU A 330 -5.66 15.71 -12.19
C LEU A 330 -6.77 14.65 -12.29
N PRO A 331 -6.54 13.33 -12.14
CA PRO A 331 -7.61 12.34 -12.25
C PRO A 331 -8.70 12.52 -11.20
N ALA A 332 -8.31 12.89 -9.97
CA ALA A 332 -9.24 13.11 -8.87
C ALA A 332 -10.08 14.38 -9.09
N LEU A 333 -9.44 15.47 -9.53
CA LEU A 333 -10.10 16.74 -9.86
C LEU A 333 -11.07 16.57 -11.03
N TRP A 334 -10.66 15.86 -12.08
CA TRP A 334 -11.50 15.58 -13.23
C TRP A 334 -12.76 14.79 -12.85
N ARG A 335 -12.61 13.78 -12.04
CA ARG A 335 -13.71 12.88 -11.65
C ARG A 335 -14.72 13.55 -10.71
N ASP A 336 -14.27 14.42 -9.81
CA ASP A 336 -15.13 15.16 -8.88
C ASP A 336 -15.44 16.59 -9.36
N ARG A 337 -15.13 16.94 -10.62
CA ARG A 337 -15.31 18.29 -11.16
C ARG A 337 -16.71 18.85 -10.92
N GLU A 338 -17.75 18.06 -11.17
CA GLU A 338 -19.15 18.50 -11.01
C GLU A 338 -19.44 18.86 -9.54
N LYS A 339 -18.94 18.07 -8.59
CA LYS A 339 -19.11 18.35 -7.15
C LYS A 339 -18.29 19.55 -6.69
N ILE A 340 -17.10 19.72 -7.25
CA ILE A 340 -16.21 20.84 -6.95
C ILE A 340 -16.85 22.13 -7.47
N PHE A 341 -17.35 22.14 -8.71
CA PHE A 341 -18.03 23.30 -9.29
C PHE A 341 -19.37 23.60 -8.61
N ALA A 342 -20.15 22.56 -8.24
CA ALA A 342 -21.40 22.75 -7.51
C ALA A 342 -21.23 23.40 -6.13
N ASN A 343 -20.09 23.18 -5.48
CA ASN A 343 -19.75 23.74 -4.16
C ASN A 343 -18.89 25.01 -4.24
N ALA A 344 -18.50 25.46 -5.44
CA ALA A 344 -17.75 26.69 -5.62
C ALA A 344 -18.67 27.91 -5.34
N PRO A 345 -18.27 28.85 -4.48
CA PRO A 345 -19.14 29.96 -4.04
C PRO A 345 -19.61 30.89 -5.19
N TYR A 346 -18.98 30.82 -6.34
CA TYR A 346 -19.34 31.63 -7.52
C TYR A 346 -20.26 30.92 -8.54
N VAL A 347 -20.42 29.61 -8.50
CA VAL A 347 -21.22 28.87 -9.51
C VAL A 347 -22.65 28.64 -9.05
N GLY A 348 -22.90 28.67 -7.75
CA GLY A 348 -24.24 28.40 -7.17
C GLY A 348 -25.33 29.41 -7.51
N ASN A 349 -24.98 30.61 -7.95
CA ASN A 349 -25.96 31.68 -8.25
C ASN A 349 -26.40 31.77 -9.72
N TRP A 350 -25.69 31.09 -10.64
CA TRP A 350 -25.99 31.17 -12.06
C TRP A 350 -26.92 30.06 -12.59
N MET A 351 -27.06 28.96 -11.83
CA MET A 351 -27.90 27.81 -12.19
C MET A 351 -29.23 27.74 -11.45
N LYS A 352 -29.57 28.71 -10.61
CA LYS A 352 -30.91 28.87 -10.06
C LYS A 352 -31.72 29.77 -10.98
N THR A 353 -32.07 29.29 -12.16
CA THR A 353 -33.20 29.86 -12.88
C THR A 353 -34.47 29.50 -12.13
N PRO A 354 -35.31 30.48 -11.77
CA PRO A 354 -36.60 30.18 -11.18
C PRO A 354 -37.48 29.46 -12.19
N ALA A 355 -38.08 28.36 -11.72
CA ALA A 355 -39.17 27.72 -12.45
C ALA A 355 -40.44 28.59 -12.47
#